data_bb474477914ef6ab5dc6fe59554896c7
#
_entry.id   bb474477914ef6ab5dc6fe59554896c7
#
_cell.length_a   1.000
_cell.length_b   1.000
_cell.length_c   1.000
_cell.angle_alpha   90.00
_cell.angle_beta   90.00
_cell.angle_gamma   90.00
#
_symmetry.space_group_name_H-M   'P 1'
#
loop_
_entity.id
_entity.type
_entity.pdbx_description
1 polymer ?
#
loop_
_entity_poly.entity_id
_entity_poly.type
_entity_poly.pdbx_seq_one_letter_code
_entity_poly.pdbx_strand_id
1 'polypeptide(L)'
;CVDPSCVSCCPVSAMIKDPVTGIVRNDPARCIGCRYCVFACPFQVPKYELDKAAGKIRKCELCSHRLAEGQLPGCVEACPTGATLFGRVDDLHAEAKRRTRLEPGDSYTYPRGDISGKYGPDTTPHEKIVEAAYRKEVYGEAVLGGTQTLYLSAVSFDKLGLPYGNVPDHSYATETEGVQHFIYQGMIAPAAALTGLILIARRNFDKHHPPEEFEKEENKAKDEKGGHDVGA
;
A
#
# COMPACT_ATOMS: atom_id res chain seq x y z
N CYS A 1 3.13 -7.20 0.97
CA CYS A 1 1.97 -7.85 1.57
C CYS A 1 1.07 -8.45 0.51
N VAL A 2 0.36 -9.53 0.86
CA VAL A 2 -0.67 -10.12 0.00
C VAL A 2 -1.83 -9.15 -0.13
N ASP A 3 -2.25 -8.55 0.98
CA ASP A 3 -3.25 -7.50 1.01
C ASP A 3 -2.70 -6.26 1.75
N PRO A 4 -2.15 -5.26 1.02
CA PRO A 4 -1.38 -4.19 1.61
C PRO A 4 -2.26 -3.04 2.09
N SER A 5 -2.43 -2.87 3.40
CA SER A 5 -3.15 -1.74 4.02
C SER A 5 -2.64 -0.36 3.55
N CYS A 6 -1.38 -0.25 3.17
CA CYS A 6 -0.82 1.00 2.65
C CYS A 6 -1.37 1.37 1.26
N VAL A 7 -1.85 0.40 0.49
CA VAL A 7 -2.53 0.65 -0.80
C VAL A 7 -3.97 1.07 -0.53
N SER A 8 -4.68 0.30 0.30
CA SER A 8 -6.07 0.55 0.65
C SER A 8 -6.29 1.95 1.26
N CYS A 9 -5.41 2.40 2.16
CA CYS A 9 -5.54 3.70 2.82
C CYS A 9 -5.08 4.91 1.97
N CYS A 10 -4.59 4.71 0.74
CA CYS A 10 -4.01 5.81 -0.05
C CYS A 10 -5.09 6.64 -0.77
N PRO A 11 -5.40 7.88 -0.34
CA PRO A 11 -6.52 8.66 -0.89
C PRO A 11 -6.30 9.13 -2.34
N VAL A 12 -5.05 9.12 -2.80
CA VAL A 12 -4.67 9.58 -4.16
C VAL A 12 -4.16 8.45 -5.05
N SER A 13 -4.33 7.19 -4.60
CA SER A 13 -3.87 6.00 -5.32
C SER A 13 -2.40 6.07 -5.77
N ALA A 14 -1.54 6.72 -4.96
CA ALA A 14 -0.10 6.77 -5.20
C ALA A 14 0.59 5.45 -4.81
N MET A 15 0.04 4.72 -3.82
CA MET A 15 0.49 3.38 -3.48
C MET A 15 -0.21 2.38 -4.37
N ILE A 16 0.55 1.63 -5.15
CA ILE A 16 0.04 0.74 -6.19
C ILE A 16 0.59 -0.67 -5.95
N LYS A 17 -0.28 -1.67 -5.97
CA LYS A 17 0.11 -3.08 -6.04
C LYS A 17 0.02 -3.53 -7.48
N ASP A 18 1.13 -4.01 -8.03
CA ASP A 18 1.17 -4.60 -9.35
C ASP A 18 0.39 -5.94 -9.35
N PRO A 19 -0.60 -6.12 -10.22
CA PRO A 19 -1.45 -7.32 -10.20
C PRO A 19 -0.74 -8.59 -10.66
N VAL A 20 0.37 -8.48 -11.40
CA VAL A 20 1.11 -9.62 -11.94
C VAL A 20 2.22 -10.06 -11.00
N THR A 21 3.03 -9.09 -10.55
CA THR A 21 4.19 -9.36 -9.68
C THR A 21 3.86 -9.30 -8.21
N GLY A 22 2.72 -8.70 -7.84
CA GLY A 22 2.35 -8.41 -6.45
C GLY A 22 3.18 -7.31 -5.79
N ILE A 23 4.16 -6.74 -6.47
CA ILE A 23 5.05 -5.71 -5.92
C ILE A 23 4.26 -4.44 -5.60
N VAL A 24 4.42 -3.96 -4.37
CA VAL A 24 3.83 -2.69 -3.94
C VAL A 24 4.85 -1.58 -4.10
N ARG A 25 4.53 -0.56 -4.88
CA ARG A 25 5.37 0.61 -5.16
C ARG A 25 4.66 1.92 -4.86
N ASN A 26 5.41 2.98 -4.68
CA ASN A 26 4.90 4.33 -4.57
C ASN A 26 5.15 5.12 -5.86
N ASP A 27 4.10 5.77 -6.36
CA ASP A 27 4.23 6.75 -7.44
C ASP A 27 4.48 8.15 -6.83
N PRO A 28 5.71 8.68 -6.91
CA PRO A 28 6.04 9.97 -6.31
C PRO A 28 5.34 11.14 -6.99
N ALA A 29 4.86 11.00 -8.24
CA ALA A 29 4.15 12.05 -8.95
C ALA A 29 2.75 12.26 -8.37
N ARG A 30 2.09 11.18 -7.94
CA ARG A 30 0.76 11.22 -7.31
C ARG A 30 0.83 11.46 -5.80
N CYS A 31 1.94 11.09 -5.16
CA CYS A 31 2.08 11.14 -3.70
C CYS A 31 2.01 12.58 -3.19
N ILE A 32 1.08 12.85 -2.27
CA ILE A 32 0.91 14.16 -1.60
C ILE A 32 1.59 14.24 -0.23
N GLY A 33 2.27 13.15 0.21
CA GLY A 33 2.98 13.13 1.50
C GLY A 33 2.08 13.10 2.74
N CYS A 34 0.82 12.67 2.64
CA CYS A 34 -0.14 12.66 3.76
C CYS A 34 0.21 11.69 4.89
N ARG A 35 1.13 10.74 4.68
CA ARG A 35 1.66 9.75 5.66
C ARG A 35 0.65 8.69 6.11
N TYR A 36 -0.56 8.61 5.58
CA TYR A 36 -1.53 7.58 5.96
C TYR A 36 -0.96 6.17 5.82
N CYS A 37 -0.22 5.88 4.75
CA CYS A 37 0.44 4.60 4.55
C CYS A 37 1.55 4.29 5.58
N VAL A 38 2.16 5.30 6.21
CA VAL A 38 3.13 5.11 7.30
C VAL A 38 2.42 4.61 8.55
N PHE A 39 1.27 5.21 8.89
CA PHE A 39 0.49 4.81 10.06
C PHE A 39 -0.27 3.50 9.85
N ALA A 40 -0.78 3.25 8.63
CA ALA A 40 -1.51 2.04 8.30
C ALA A 40 -0.62 0.79 8.19
N CYS A 41 0.71 0.94 8.07
CA CYS A 41 1.62 -0.19 7.92
C CYS A 41 2.07 -0.73 9.28
N PRO A 42 1.62 -1.91 9.71
CA PRO A 42 2.04 -2.49 11.00
C PRO A 42 3.53 -2.87 11.00
N PHE A 43 4.14 -3.08 9.84
CA PHE A 43 5.57 -3.37 9.67
C PHE A 43 6.43 -2.11 9.57
N GLN A 44 5.84 -0.92 9.58
CA GLN A 44 6.52 0.38 9.47
C GLN A 44 7.46 0.50 8.24
N VAL A 45 7.13 -0.16 7.13
CA VAL A 45 7.95 -0.17 5.91
C VAL A 45 7.94 1.16 5.17
N PRO A 46 6.80 1.85 4.94
CA PRO A 46 6.82 3.17 4.33
C PRO A 46 7.47 4.20 5.24
N LYS A 47 8.40 4.99 4.68
CA LYS A 47 9.09 6.08 5.37
C LYS A 47 8.84 7.39 4.63
N TYR A 48 8.83 8.50 5.37
CA TYR A 48 8.67 9.84 4.83
C TYR A 48 10.03 10.54 4.71
N GLU A 49 10.26 11.22 3.60
CA GLU A 49 11.47 12.06 3.41
C GLU A 49 11.34 13.33 4.27
N LEU A 50 12.03 13.36 5.42
CA LEU A 50 11.99 14.49 6.37
C LEU A 50 12.92 15.64 5.98
N ASP A 51 13.83 15.40 5.06
CA ASP A 51 14.84 16.36 4.57
C ASP A 51 14.28 17.36 3.55
N LYS A 52 13.02 17.18 3.13
CA LYS A 52 12.36 18.03 2.12
C LYS A 52 11.09 18.65 2.67
N ALA A 53 10.85 19.92 2.32
CA ALA A 53 9.63 20.64 2.70
C ALA A 53 8.34 19.94 2.18
N ALA A 54 8.39 19.38 0.96
CA ALA A 54 7.34 18.57 0.37
C ALA A 54 7.83 17.13 0.18
N GLY A 55 8.15 16.46 1.28
CA GLY A 55 8.67 15.10 1.28
C GLY A 55 7.68 14.09 0.70
N LYS A 56 8.20 13.05 0.12
CA LYS A 56 7.45 11.93 -0.44
C LYS A 56 7.64 10.67 0.38
N ILE A 57 6.79 9.69 0.15
CA ILE A 57 6.95 8.38 0.77
C ILE A 57 7.98 7.55 -0.01
N ARG A 58 8.85 6.89 0.74
CA ARG A 58 9.80 5.90 0.23
C ARG A 58 9.58 4.57 0.93
N LYS A 59 9.73 3.49 0.21
CA LYS A 59 9.67 2.11 0.73
C LYS A 59 10.43 1.16 -0.18
N CYS A 60 10.69 -0.04 0.34
CA CYS A 60 11.20 -1.12 -0.49
C CYS A 60 10.20 -1.46 -1.61
N GLU A 61 10.65 -1.48 -2.84
CA GLU A 61 9.87 -1.81 -4.04
C GLU A 61 10.39 -3.11 -4.70
N LEU A 62 11.06 -3.97 -3.92
CA LEU A 62 11.72 -5.18 -4.39
C LEU A 62 12.61 -4.95 -5.62
N CYS A 63 13.16 -3.74 -5.76
CA CYS A 63 13.96 -3.30 -6.91
C CYS A 63 13.26 -3.53 -8.26
N SER A 64 11.98 -3.20 -8.38
CA SER A 64 11.17 -3.43 -9.58
C SER A 64 11.82 -2.91 -10.88
N HIS A 65 12.57 -1.81 -10.81
CA HIS A 65 13.35 -1.28 -11.93
C HIS A 65 14.46 -2.24 -12.37
N ARG A 66 15.20 -2.85 -11.44
CA ARG A 66 16.25 -3.83 -11.75
C ARG A 66 15.65 -5.13 -12.32
N LEU A 67 14.52 -5.58 -11.76
CA LEU A 67 13.81 -6.75 -12.26
C LEU A 67 13.31 -6.56 -13.70
N ALA A 68 12.90 -5.34 -14.08
CA ALA A 68 12.54 -5.02 -15.45
C ALA A 68 13.72 -5.14 -16.43
N GLU A 69 14.95 -4.97 -15.93
CA GLU A 69 16.21 -5.14 -16.70
C GLU A 69 16.79 -6.56 -16.59
N GLY A 70 16.07 -7.51 -15.99
CA GLY A 70 16.53 -8.89 -15.80
C GLY A 70 17.59 -9.06 -14.70
N GLN A 71 17.77 -8.04 -13.84
CA GLN A 71 18.76 -8.03 -12.76
C GLN A 71 18.13 -8.48 -11.43
N LEU A 72 18.95 -9.00 -10.52
CA LEU A 72 18.55 -9.31 -9.15
C LEU A 72 18.28 -8.03 -8.32
N PRO A 73 17.40 -8.10 -7.30
CA PRO A 73 17.34 -7.08 -6.27
C PRO A 73 18.72 -6.86 -5.62
N GLY A 74 19.11 -5.60 -5.39
CA GLY A 74 20.45 -5.27 -4.92
C GLY A 74 20.85 -5.94 -3.59
N CYS A 75 19.91 -6.13 -2.66
CA CYS A 75 20.16 -6.83 -1.39
C CYS A 75 20.42 -8.33 -1.57
N VAL A 76 19.83 -8.93 -2.60
CA VAL A 76 20.01 -10.36 -2.95
C VAL A 76 21.35 -10.54 -3.64
N GLU A 77 21.67 -9.69 -4.61
CA GLU A 77 22.93 -9.71 -5.34
C GLU A 77 24.15 -9.52 -4.42
N ALA A 78 24.02 -8.58 -3.46
CA ALA A 78 25.07 -8.28 -2.51
C ALA A 78 25.24 -9.34 -1.41
N CYS A 79 24.33 -10.31 -1.25
CA CYS A 79 24.36 -11.27 -0.17
C CYS A 79 25.30 -12.45 -0.49
N PRO A 80 26.49 -12.55 0.13
CA PRO A 80 27.44 -13.62 -0.21
C PRO A 80 27.05 -14.99 0.35
N THR A 81 26.19 -15.02 1.37
CA THR A 81 25.85 -16.24 2.12
C THR A 81 24.54 -16.89 1.72
N GLY A 82 23.75 -16.25 0.82
CA GLY A 82 22.40 -16.72 0.49
C GLY A 82 21.39 -16.54 1.64
N ALA A 83 21.66 -15.64 2.59
CA ALA A 83 20.70 -15.30 3.63
C ALA A 83 19.50 -14.53 3.07
N THR A 84 19.75 -13.72 2.02
CA THR A 84 18.68 -13.03 1.29
C THR A 84 18.50 -13.72 -0.06
N LEU A 85 17.28 -14.21 -0.29
CA LEU A 85 16.89 -14.88 -1.53
C LEU A 85 15.80 -14.10 -2.23
N PHE A 86 15.69 -14.33 -3.52
CA PHE A 86 14.58 -13.88 -4.37
C PHE A 86 14.01 -15.06 -5.14
N GLY A 87 12.74 -14.94 -5.56
CA GLY A 87 12.09 -15.98 -6.35
C GLY A 87 10.57 -15.88 -6.28
N ARG A 88 9.91 -16.87 -6.84
CA ARG A 88 8.46 -17.03 -6.69
C ARG A 88 8.11 -17.28 -5.22
N VAL A 89 6.97 -16.77 -4.80
CA VAL A 89 6.52 -16.89 -3.39
C VAL A 89 6.43 -18.37 -2.97
N ASP A 90 5.88 -19.23 -3.82
CA ASP A 90 5.75 -20.66 -3.54
C ASP A 90 7.10 -21.35 -3.35
N ASP A 91 8.08 -21.03 -4.19
CA ASP A 91 9.44 -21.57 -4.12
C ASP A 91 10.15 -21.11 -2.84
N LEU A 92 9.96 -19.82 -2.49
CA LEU A 92 10.50 -19.25 -1.25
C LEU A 92 9.85 -19.86 -0.01
N HIS A 93 8.54 -20.14 -0.02
CA HIS A 93 7.87 -20.87 1.06
C HIS A 93 8.43 -22.30 1.20
N ALA A 94 8.59 -23.00 0.09
CA ALA A 94 9.15 -24.35 0.11
C ALA A 94 10.59 -24.37 0.67
N GLU A 95 11.41 -23.40 0.25
CA GLU A 95 12.78 -23.23 0.77
C GLU A 95 12.79 -22.87 2.26
N ALA A 96 11.94 -21.95 2.68
CA ALA A 96 11.80 -21.57 4.08
C ALA A 96 11.42 -22.77 4.95
N LYS A 97 10.43 -23.56 4.53
CA LYS A 97 10.01 -24.80 5.23
C LYS A 97 11.09 -25.88 5.25
N ARG A 98 11.94 -25.96 4.23
CA ARG A 98 13.11 -26.85 4.27
C ARG A 98 14.09 -26.40 5.36
N ARG A 99 14.44 -25.11 5.39
CA ARG A 99 15.38 -24.57 6.38
C ARG A 99 14.88 -24.68 7.82
N THR A 100 13.59 -24.56 8.08
CA THR A 100 13.05 -24.74 9.44
C THR A 100 13.12 -26.16 9.98
N ARG A 101 13.43 -27.15 9.13
CA ARG A 101 13.60 -28.58 9.52
C ARG A 101 15.03 -28.95 9.82
N LEU A 102 15.98 -28.08 9.47
CA LEU A 102 17.39 -28.33 9.68
C LEU A 102 17.73 -28.28 11.18
N GLU A 103 18.59 -29.18 11.60
CA GLU A 103 19.10 -29.27 12.97
C GLU A 103 20.59 -28.87 13.00
N PRO A 104 21.11 -28.40 14.14
CA PRO A 104 22.53 -28.11 14.27
C PRO A 104 23.40 -29.34 13.99
N GLY A 105 24.37 -29.16 13.10
CA GLY A 105 25.25 -30.24 12.63
C GLY A 105 24.89 -30.81 11.25
N ASP A 106 23.70 -30.49 10.73
CA ASP A 106 23.32 -30.89 9.36
C ASP A 106 24.18 -30.15 8.33
N SER A 107 24.56 -30.85 7.25
CA SER A 107 25.10 -30.19 6.06
C SER A 107 23.96 -29.77 5.14
N TYR A 108 23.95 -28.51 4.74
CA TYR A 108 22.92 -27.95 3.86
C TYR A 108 23.52 -27.10 2.77
N THR A 109 23.06 -27.31 1.54
CA THR A 109 23.43 -26.51 0.38
C THR A 109 22.48 -25.32 0.23
N TYR A 110 22.92 -24.17 0.68
CA TYR A 110 22.13 -22.92 0.63
C TYR A 110 22.08 -22.38 -0.79
N PRO A 111 20.89 -22.24 -1.38
CA PRO A 111 20.76 -21.51 -2.65
C PRO A 111 21.12 -20.04 -2.49
N ARG A 112 21.55 -19.40 -3.58
CA ARG A 112 21.90 -17.98 -3.64
C ARG A 112 21.18 -17.32 -4.78
N GLY A 113 20.88 -16.04 -4.64
CA GLY A 113 20.28 -15.25 -5.72
C GLY A 113 18.78 -15.54 -5.92
N ASP A 114 18.39 -15.77 -7.16
CA ASP A 114 17.02 -16.14 -7.54
C ASP A 114 16.86 -17.64 -7.58
N ILE A 115 16.06 -18.19 -6.67
CA ILE A 115 15.80 -19.63 -6.60
C ILE A 115 14.89 -20.15 -7.72
N SER A 116 14.18 -19.26 -8.44
CA SER A 116 13.40 -19.61 -9.62
C SER A 116 14.23 -19.57 -10.92
N GLY A 117 15.47 -19.10 -10.88
CA GLY A 117 16.41 -19.07 -12.00
C GLY A 117 16.02 -18.11 -13.13
N LYS A 118 15.14 -17.14 -12.87
CA LYS A 118 14.66 -16.19 -13.87
C LYS A 118 15.54 -14.95 -13.99
N TYR A 119 16.13 -14.51 -12.88
CA TYR A 119 16.84 -13.24 -12.79
C TYR A 119 18.29 -13.42 -12.35
N GLY A 120 19.16 -12.59 -12.94
CA GLY A 120 20.57 -12.51 -12.59
C GLY A 120 21.43 -13.65 -13.12
N PRO A 121 22.72 -13.60 -12.86
CA PRO A 121 23.64 -14.67 -13.21
C PRO A 121 23.41 -15.90 -12.34
N ASP A 122 23.75 -17.05 -12.89
CA ASP A 122 23.75 -18.31 -12.15
C ASP A 122 24.70 -18.21 -10.95
N THR A 123 24.17 -18.34 -9.75
CA THR A 123 24.95 -18.20 -8.51
C THR A 123 25.25 -19.57 -7.94
N THR A 124 26.54 -19.85 -7.67
CA THR A 124 26.97 -21.11 -7.07
C THR A 124 26.35 -21.28 -5.68
N PRO A 125 25.61 -22.37 -5.43
CA PRO A 125 25.12 -22.70 -4.11
C PRO A 125 26.26 -22.78 -3.08
N HIS A 126 25.96 -22.51 -1.82
CA HIS A 126 26.92 -22.53 -0.74
C HIS A 126 26.60 -23.64 0.25
N GLU A 127 27.50 -24.60 0.35
CA GLU A 127 27.39 -25.70 1.34
C GLU A 127 27.95 -25.23 2.68
N LYS A 128 27.17 -25.37 3.74
CA LYS A 128 27.54 -25.01 5.09
C LYS A 128 26.89 -25.94 6.11
N ILE A 129 27.60 -26.16 7.21
CA ILE A 129 27.06 -26.87 8.39
C ILE A 129 26.16 -25.91 9.13
N VAL A 130 24.98 -26.37 9.49
CA VAL A 130 23.98 -25.61 10.25
C VAL A 130 24.47 -25.43 11.68
N GLU A 131 24.65 -24.18 12.11
CA GLU A 131 25.17 -23.87 13.46
C GLU A 131 24.03 -23.76 14.48
N ALA A 132 22.84 -23.30 14.07
CA ALA A 132 21.68 -23.13 14.95
C ALA A 132 20.39 -23.44 14.20
N ALA A 133 19.46 -24.11 14.87
CA ALA A 133 18.15 -24.39 14.31
C ALA A 133 17.32 -23.11 14.19
N TYR A 134 16.58 -22.98 13.11
CA TYR A 134 15.54 -21.96 12.96
C TYR A 134 14.30 -22.34 13.79
N ARG A 135 13.52 -21.33 14.18
CA ARG A 135 12.19 -21.56 14.70
C ARG A 135 11.34 -22.29 13.66
N LYS A 136 10.40 -23.12 14.12
CA LYS A 136 9.58 -23.95 13.21
C LYS A 136 8.60 -23.16 12.37
N GLU A 137 8.34 -21.88 12.72
CA GLU A 137 7.45 -20.99 12.00
C GLU A 137 8.19 -20.11 10.99
N VAL A 138 7.55 -19.85 9.87
CA VAL A 138 8.00 -18.88 8.84
C VAL A 138 7.23 -17.58 9.05
N TYR A 139 7.94 -16.53 9.46
CA TYR A 139 7.30 -15.23 9.64
C TYR A 139 6.93 -14.60 8.30
N GLY A 140 5.73 -14.07 8.22
CA GLY A 140 5.19 -13.46 7.01
C GLY A 140 4.29 -14.39 6.20
N GLU A 141 4.18 -15.69 6.56
CA GLU A 141 3.30 -16.64 5.88
C GLU A 141 1.82 -16.28 6.11
N ALA A 142 1.41 -16.02 7.34
CA ALA A 142 0.02 -15.71 7.69
C ALA A 142 -0.16 -14.32 8.35
N VAL A 143 0.88 -13.77 8.95
CA VAL A 143 0.82 -12.50 9.68
C VAL A 143 0.18 -11.40 8.84
N LEU A 144 -0.94 -10.83 9.33
CA LEU A 144 -1.68 -9.76 8.66
C LEU A 144 -2.08 -10.09 7.22
N GLY A 145 -2.55 -11.31 7.00
CA GLY A 145 -2.95 -11.80 5.67
C GLY A 145 -1.78 -12.20 4.77
N GLY A 146 -0.57 -12.31 5.32
CA GLY A 146 0.64 -12.71 4.62
C GLY A 146 1.42 -11.57 3.97
N THR A 147 2.72 -11.83 3.79
CA THR A 147 3.64 -10.88 3.16
C THR A 147 4.44 -11.55 2.05
N GLN A 148 4.98 -10.75 1.13
CA GLN A 148 5.92 -11.22 0.09
C GLN A 148 7.38 -11.20 0.57
N THR A 149 7.61 -10.92 1.84
CA THR A 149 8.91 -10.99 2.48
C THR A 149 8.81 -11.91 3.66
N LEU A 150 9.52 -13.04 3.60
CA LEU A 150 9.52 -14.06 4.61
C LEU A 150 10.78 -13.95 5.46
N TYR A 151 10.66 -14.21 6.75
CA TYR A 151 11.81 -14.21 7.64
C TYR A 151 11.93 -15.54 8.38
N LEU A 152 13.16 -16.01 8.48
CA LEU A 152 13.56 -17.14 9.33
C LEU A 152 14.48 -16.59 10.42
N SER A 153 14.34 -17.08 11.64
CA SER A 153 15.15 -16.67 12.77
C SER A 153 15.31 -17.81 13.77
N ALA A 154 16.46 -17.86 14.43
CA ALA A 154 16.69 -18.73 15.58
C ALA A 154 16.09 -18.11 16.87
N VAL A 155 15.84 -16.80 16.89
CA VAL A 155 15.24 -16.08 18.03
C VAL A 155 13.80 -15.69 17.74
N SER A 156 13.04 -15.37 18.79
CA SER A 156 11.65 -14.96 18.65
C SER A 156 11.53 -13.61 17.90
N PHE A 157 10.52 -13.49 17.04
CA PHE A 157 10.34 -12.34 16.14
C PHE A 157 10.00 -11.04 16.88
N ASP A 158 9.42 -11.10 18.08
CA ASP A 158 9.22 -9.95 18.94
C ASP A 158 10.55 -9.28 19.34
N LYS A 159 11.61 -10.08 19.57
CA LYS A 159 12.96 -9.57 19.85
C LYS A 159 13.62 -8.89 18.67
N LEU A 160 13.11 -9.13 17.46
CA LEU A 160 13.55 -8.48 16.22
C LEU A 160 12.76 -7.22 15.91
N GLY A 161 11.82 -6.81 16.79
CA GLY A 161 10.97 -5.65 16.59
C GLY A 161 9.91 -5.83 15.51
N LEU A 162 9.62 -7.07 15.15
CA LEU A 162 8.55 -7.40 14.20
C LEU A 162 7.21 -7.55 14.95
N PRO A 163 6.08 -7.17 14.35
CA PRO A 163 4.75 -7.45 14.89
C PRO A 163 4.56 -8.95 15.12
N TYR A 164 4.38 -9.37 16.38
CA TYR A 164 4.32 -10.77 16.76
C TYR A 164 3.40 -10.98 17.97
N GLY A 165 2.84 -12.17 18.13
CA GLY A 165 1.92 -12.50 19.22
C GLY A 165 0.48 -12.12 18.91
N ASN A 166 -0.04 -11.06 19.51
CA ASN A 166 -1.43 -10.61 19.33
C ASN A 166 -1.64 -9.87 18.00
N VAL A 167 -1.20 -10.45 16.91
CA VAL A 167 -1.37 -9.90 15.55
C VAL A 167 -2.30 -10.85 14.79
N PRO A 168 -3.36 -10.34 14.12
CA PRO A 168 -4.28 -11.18 13.39
C PRO A 168 -3.57 -11.87 12.18
N ASP A 169 -4.14 -12.97 11.76
CA ASP A 169 -3.73 -13.71 10.55
C ASP A 169 -4.40 -13.19 9.27
N HIS A 170 -5.28 -12.20 9.40
CA HIS A 170 -5.98 -11.54 8.31
C HIS A 170 -5.57 -10.06 8.19
N SER A 171 -5.78 -9.49 7.02
CA SER A 171 -5.41 -8.11 6.72
C SER A 171 -6.40 -7.11 7.32
N TYR A 172 -5.89 -6.03 7.90
CA TYR A 172 -6.73 -4.88 8.29
C TYR A 172 -7.43 -4.22 7.10
N ALA A 173 -6.86 -4.32 5.89
CA ALA A 173 -7.50 -3.80 4.69
C ALA A 173 -8.82 -4.53 4.41
N THR A 174 -8.83 -5.85 4.48
CA THR A 174 -10.03 -6.68 4.27
C THR A 174 -11.17 -6.29 5.22
N GLU A 175 -10.87 -6.04 6.51
CA GLU A 175 -11.86 -5.62 7.49
C GLU A 175 -12.41 -4.22 7.19
N THR A 176 -11.52 -3.26 6.96
CA THR A 176 -11.89 -1.86 6.77
C THR A 176 -12.59 -1.62 5.45
N GLU A 177 -12.20 -2.28 4.38
CA GLU A 177 -12.85 -2.18 3.06
C GLU A 177 -14.28 -2.71 3.11
N GLY A 178 -14.54 -3.82 3.81
CA GLY A 178 -15.89 -4.35 4.00
C GLY A 178 -16.82 -3.35 4.68
N VAL A 179 -16.39 -2.71 5.76
CA VAL A 179 -17.15 -1.66 6.45
C VAL A 179 -17.35 -0.44 5.57
N GLN A 180 -16.31 -0.02 4.85
CA GLN A 180 -16.38 1.12 3.95
C GLN A 180 -17.37 0.91 2.81
N HIS A 181 -17.35 -0.25 2.17
CA HIS A 181 -18.32 -0.62 1.14
C HIS A 181 -19.75 -0.62 1.66
N PHE A 182 -19.98 -1.18 2.85
CA PHE A 182 -21.30 -1.17 3.49
C PHE A 182 -21.80 0.26 3.75
N ILE A 183 -20.95 1.15 4.26
CA ILE A 183 -21.29 2.55 4.50
C ILE A 183 -21.62 3.27 3.18
N TYR A 184 -20.80 3.12 2.14
CA TYR A 184 -21.05 3.75 0.85
C TYR A 184 -22.35 3.26 0.19
N GLN A 185 -22.62 1.97 0.24
CA GLN A 185 -23.88 1.42 -0.27
C GLN A 185 -25.10 1.94 0.51
N GLY A 186 -24.98 2.03 1.83
CA GLY A 186 -26.02 2.58 2.70
C GLY A 186 -26.27 4.07 2.50
N MET A 187 -25.29 4.85 2.00
CA MET A 187 -25.43 6.28 1.75
C MET A 187 -26.11 6.61 0.41
N ILE A 188 -26.24 5.66 -0.51
CA ILE A 188 -26.85 5.92 -1.83
C ILE A 188 -28.30 6.36 -1.68
N ALA A 189 -29.10 5.68 -0.86
CA ALA A 189 -30.50 6.01 -0.66
C ALA A 189 -30.72 7.39 0.00
N PRO A 190 -30.04 7.76 1.09
CA PRO A 190 -30.12 9.12 1.67
C PRO A 190 -29.66 10.19 0.69
N ALA A 191 -28.58 9.97 -0.06
CA ALA A 191 -28.09 10.93 -1.05
C ALA A 191 -29.10 11.14 -2.18
N ALA A 192 -29.72 10.08 -2.69
CA ALA A 192 -30.76 10.16 -3.71
C ALA A 192 -32.00 10.89 -3.19
N ALA A 193 -32.44 10.62 -1.94
CA ALA A 193 -33.55 11.32 -1.30
C ALA A 193 -33.27 12.81 -1.14
N LEU A 194 -32.04 13.16 -0.66
CA LEU A 194 -31.63 14.56 -0.51
C LEU A 194 -31.60 15.29 -1.87
N THR A 195 -31.04 14.64 -2.88
CA THR A 195 -31.03 15.19 -4.24
C THR A 195 -32.45 15.42 -4.76
N GLY A 196 -33.36 14.44 -4.55
CA GLY A 196 -34.77 14.56 -4.90
C GLY A 196 -35.44 15.75 -4.19
N LEU A 197 -35.22 15.92 -2.90
CA LEU A 197 -35.75 17.06 -2.12
C LEU A 197 -35.23 18.40 -2.66
N ILE A 198 -33.93 18.49 -2.96
CA ILE A 198 -33.33 19.70 -3.54
C ILE A 198 -33.96 20.04 -4.89
N LEU A 199 -34.15 19.03 -5.75
CA LEU A 199 -34.79 19.25 -7.06
C LEU A 199 -36.25 19.70 -6.93
N ILE A 200 -37.00 19.12 -5.99
CA ILE A 200 -38.39 19.53 -5.70
C ILE A 200 -38.42 20.96 -5.16
N ALA A 201 -37.55 21.27 -4.19
CA ALA A 201 -37.44 22.61 -3.61
C ALA A 201 -37.10 23.66 -4.68
N ARG A 202 -36.08 23.35 -5.53
CA ARG A 202 -35.71 24.22 -6.66
C ARG A 202 -36.86 24.43 -7.62
N ARG A 203 -37.57 23.36 -8.03
CA ARG A 203 -38.71 23.44 -8.92
C ARG A 203 -39.86 24.29 -8.32
N ASN A 204 -40.10 24.19 -7.02
CA ASN A 204 -41.10 24.98 -6.33
C ASN A 204 -40.65 26.48 -6.23
N PHE A 205 -39.37 26.71 -5.94
CA PHE A 205 -38.80 28.06 -5.91
C PHE A 205 -38.91 28.73 -7.27
N ASP A 206 -38.52 28.07 -8.35
CA ASP A 206 -38.59 28.58 -9.73
C ASP A 206 -40.04 28.89 -10.18
N LYS A 207 -41.05 28.14 -9.64
CA LYS A 207 -42.46 28.43 -9.89
C LYS A 207 -42.99 29.74 -9.22
N HIS A 208 -42.48 30.03 -8.02
CA HIS A 208 -42.88 31.18 -7.24
C HIS A 208 -42.01 32.42 -7.48
N HIS A 209 -40.83 32.23 -8.04
CA HIS A 209 -39.83 33.25 -8.36
C HIS A 209 -39.27 32.97 -9.75
N PRO A 210 -40.01 33.28 -10.83
CA PRO A 210 -39.54 33.06 -12.18
C PRO A 210 -38.27 33.88 -12.46
N PRO A 211 -37.31 33.35 -13.21
CA PRO A 211 -36.00 33.99 -13.47
C PRO A 211 -36.11 35.42 -14.01
N GLU A 212 -37.18 35.72 -14.74
CA GLU A 212 -37.47 37.04 -15.28
C GLU A 212 -37.69 38.11 -14.21
N GLU A 213 -38.11 37.75 -13.01
CA GLU A 213 -38.27 38.74 -11.91
C GLU A 213 -36.89 39.13 -11.34
N PHE A 214 -35.99 38.23 -11.19
CA PHE A 214 -34.62 38.51 -10.73
C PHE A 214 -33.84 39.36 -11.73
N GLU A 215 -33.97 39.08 -13.04
CA GLU A 215 -33.36 39.93 -14.07
C GLU A 215 -33.93 41.36 -14.07
N LYS A 216 -35.21 41.52 -13.82
CA LYS A 216 -35.85 42.85 -13.72
C LYS A 216 -35.36 43.61 -12.49
N GLU A 217 -35.23 42.93 -11.34
CA GLU A 217 -34.72 43.56 -10.11
C GLU A 217 -33.24 43.92 -10.25
N GLU A 218 -32.42 43.06 -10.86
CA GLU A 218 -31.00 43.31 -11.08
C GLU A 218 -30.78 44.48 -12.05
N ASN A 219 -31.57 44.57 -13.11
CA ASN A 219 -31.52 45.67 -14.06
C ASN A 219 -31.99 46.99 -13.42
N LYS A 220 -33.06 46.95 -12.61
CA LYS A 220 -33.53 48.11 -11.86
C LYS A 220 -32.49 48.62 -10.85
N ALA A 221 -31.80 47.70 -10.16
CA ALA A 221 -30.70 48.03 -9.24
C ALA A 221 -29.46 48.61 -9.96
N LYS A 222 -29.24 48.23 -11.22
CA LYS A 222 -28.17 48.80 -12.06
C LYS A 222 -28.51 50.20 -12.54
N ASP A 223 -29.77 50.45 -12.93
CA ASP A 223 -30.26 51.76 -13.35
C ASP A 223 -30.25 52.77 -12.19
N GLU A 224 -30.63 52.36 -10.98
CA GLU A 224 -30.57 53.19 -9.78
C GLU A 224 -29.13 53.58 -9.37
N LYS A 225 -28.15 52.69 -9.62
CA LYS A 225 -26.72 52.98 -9.36
C LYS A 225 -26.06 53.79 -10.47
N GLY A 226 -26.55 53.70 -11.72
CA GLY A 226 -26.02 54.46 -12.86
C GLY A 226 -26.45 55.94 -12.89
N GLY A 227 -27.42 56.33 -12.07
CA GLY A 227 -27.97 57.73 -12.02
C GLY A 227 -27.19 58.71 -11.15
N HIS A 228 -26.08 58.30 -10.53
CA HIS A 228 -25.36 59.18 -9.59
C HIS A 228 -24.01 59.72 -10.09
N ASP A 229 -23.71 59.57 -11.38
CA ASP A 229 -22.43 60.04 -11.93
C ASP A 229 -22.61 61.01 -13.11
N VAL A 230 -23.39 62.08 -12.94
CA VAL A 230 -23.25 63.25 -13.81
C VAL A 230 -23.52 64.50 -12.96
N GLY A 231 -22.44 65.15 -12.49
CA GLY A 231 -22.56 66.48 -11.96
C GLY A 231 -21.47 66.98 -11.01
N ALA A 232 -20.27 67.26 -11.53
CA ALA A 232 -19.41 68.36 -11.06
C ALA A 232 -18.22 68.52 -12.01
#